data_8eca0f5caa509aad7d86fc5f5c433347
#
_entry.id   8eca0f5caa509aad7d86fc5f5c433347
#
_cell.length_a   1.000
_cell.length_b   1.000
_cell.length_c   1.000
_cell.angle_alpha   90.00
_cell.angle_beta   90.00
_cell.angle_gamma   90.00
#
_symmetry.space_group_name_H-M   'P 1'
#
loop_
_entity.id
_entity.type
_entity.pdbx_description
1 polymer ?
#
loop_
_entity_poly.entity_id
_entity_poly.type
_entity_poly.pdbx_seq_one_letter_code
_entity_poly.pdbx_strand_id
1 'polypeptide(L)'
;SSGTLMTQIEEGAACDIFFSAAQKQMNQLEQDGLLVDETRHNVVNNQVCVVTYKGSNTKVTGLSDLSAASSLALADGSVPVGKYTRQALVKAGILNEAEDVSKITIQEVSEALGGIEINECANVGAVTSAVVEAANEVGTVYYSDTYGFEDKLEILEKVPYDLTGNVIYPIAQVVNKEADESQQQAAKEFVEYLVSEDAKTVFDKYYFDTNVED
;
A
#
# COMPACT_ATOMS: atom_id res chain seq x y z
N SER A 1 1.68 1.26 9.49
CA SER A 1 1.83 0.44 8.27
C SER A 1 1.56 -1.03 8.56
N SER A 2 1.30 -1.83 7.51
CA SER A 2 1.10 -3.28 7.68
C SER A 2 2.31 -3.95 8.35
N GLY A 3 3.53 -3.53 8.04
CA GLY A 3 4.75 -4.05 8.68
C GLY A 3 4.80 -3.74 10.17
N THR A 4 4.49 -2.53 10.57
CA THR A 4 4.46 -2.13 12.00
C THR A 4 3.43 -2.95 12.78
N LEU A 5 2.22 -3.14 12.22
CA LEU A 5 1.18 -3.94 12.88
C LEU A 5 1.56 -5.42 12.96
N MET A 6 2.15 -5.98 11.91
CA MET A 6 2.67 -7.34 11.90
C MET A 6 3.67 -7.56 13.06
N THR A 7 4.67 -6.67 13.18
CA THR A 7 5.65 -6.75 14.27
C THR A 7 4.99 -6.70 15.64
N GLN A 8 3.99 -5.84 15.85
CA GLN A 8 3.25 -5.78 17.12
C GLN A 8 2.52 -7.10 17.42
N ILE A 9 1.94 -7.75 16.41
CA ILE A 9 1.29 -9.06 16.55
C ILE A 9 2.33 -10.13 16.90
N GLU A 10 3.48 -10.15 16.22
CA GLU A 10 4.61 -11.05 16.51
C GLU A 10 5.13 -10.86 17.95
N GLU A 11 5.13 -9.64 18.45
CA GLU A 11 5.50 -9.29 19.83
C GLU A 11 4.41 -9.61 20.87
N GLY A 12 3.26 -10.11 20.44
CA GLY A 12 2.18 -10.59 21.29
C GLY A 12 1.11 -9.56 21.62
N ALA A 13 0.98 -8.49 20.82
CA ALA A 13 -0.15 -7.56 20.97
C ALA A 13 -1.47 -8.28 20.69
N ALA A 14 -2.47 -8.08 21.55
CA ALA A 14 -3.82 -8.60 21.35
C ALA A 14 -4.43 -8.06 20.05
N CYS A 15 -4.79 -8.97 19.15
CA CYS A 15 -5.36 -8.64 17.85
C CYS A 15 -6.29 -9.77 17.41
N ASP A 16 -7.50 -9.46 16.98
CA ASP A 16 -8.46 -10.46 16.53
C ASP A 16 -8.43 -10.66 15.01
N ILE A 17 -8.15 -9.59 14.28
CA ILE A 17 -8.19 -9.57 12.81
C ILE A 17 -7.01 -8.73 12.29
N PHE A 18 -6.32 -9.24 11.28
CA PHE A 18 -5.33 -8.48 10.55
C PHE A 18 -5.75 -8.31 9.09
N PHE A 19 -5.83 -7.06 8.65
CA PHE A 19 -6.10 -6.69 7.27
C PHE A 19 -4.86 -5.96 6.71
N SER A 20 -4.16 -6.60 5.81
CA SER A 20 -2.86 -6.15 5.32
C SER A 20 -2.95 -5.52 3.93
N ALA A 21 -2.16 -4.47 3.70
CA ALA A 21 -2.02 -3.86 2.37
C ALA A 21 -1.06 -4.64 1.43
N ALA A 22 -0.59 -5.81 1.83
CA ALA A 22 0.20 -6.71 0.99
C ALA A 22 0.20 -8.14 1.53
N GLN A 23 0.40 -9.10 0.63
CA GLN A 23 0.48 -10.53 0.94
C GLN A 23 1.69 -10.88 1.83
N LYS A 24 2.82 -10.16 1.68
CA LYS A 24 4.08 -10.48 2.39
C LYS A 24 3.88 -10.56 3.90
N GLN A 25 3.22 -9.59 4.51
CA GLN A 25 3.00 -9.54 5.95
C GLN A 25 2.04 -10.63 6.43
N MET A 26 1.01 -10.91 5.64
CA MET A 26 0.09 -12.00 5.93
C MET A 26 0.78 -13.37 5.85
N ASN A 27 1.62 -13.57 4.84
CA ASN A 27 2.41 -14.80 4.68
C ASN A 27 3.34 -15.02 5.88
N GLN A 28 3.93 -13.96 6.43
CA GLN A 28 4.80 -14.07 7.60
C GLN A 28 4.01 -14.55 8.83
N LEU A 29 2.88 -13.90 9.14
CA LEU A 29 2.05 -14.31 10.28
C LEU A 29 1.51 -15.74 10.14
N GLU A 30 1.20 -16.17 8.92
CA GLU A 30 0.76 -17.55 8.64
C GLU A 30 1.88 -18.56 8.90
N GLN A 31 3.11 -18.27 8.41
CA GLN A 31 4.29 -19.10 8.67
C GLN A 31 4.64 -19.21 10.15
N ASP A 32 4.40 -18.13 10.92
CA ASP A 32 4.63 -18.09 12.35
C ASP A 32 3.50 -18.75 13.16
N GLY A 33 2.44 -19.26 12.49
CA GLY A 33 1.30 -19.90 13.14
C GLY A 33 0.44 -18.94 13.97
N LEU A 34 0.42 -17.67 13.60
CA LEU A 34 -0.31 -16.60 14.30
C LEU A 34 -1.70 -16.32 13.71
N LEU A 35 -2.06 -17.01 12.62
CA LEU A 35 -3.40 -16.91 12.02
C LEU A 35 -4.26 -18.12 12.42
N VAL A 36 -5.57 -17.92 12.48
CA VAL A 36 -6.54 -19.00 12.62
C VAL A 36 -6.68 -19.69 11.26
N ASP A 37 -6.59 -21.01 11.25
CA ASP A 37 -6.67 -21.81 10.02
C ASP A 37 -7.95 -21.54 9.24
N GLU A 38 -7.84 -21.54 7.90
CA GLU A 38 -8.95 -21.38 6.96
C GLU A 38 -9.72 -20.04 7.06
N THR A 39 -9.11 -19.00 7.67
CA THR A 39 -9.75 -17.66 7.78
C THR A 39 -9.14 -16.62 6.87
N ARG A 40 -8.07 -16.96 6.14
CA ARG A 40 -7.40 -16.04 5.23
C ARG A 40 -8.16 -15.92 3.93
N HIS A 41 -8.47 -14.69 3.51
CA HIS A 41 -9.13 -14.35 2.25
C HIS A 41 -8.48 -13.16 1.58
N ASN A 42 -8.53 -13.12 0.25
CA ASN A 42 -8.22 -11.94 -0.54
C ASN A 42 -9.48 -11.07 -0.62
N VAL A 43 -9.41 -9.81 -0.21
CA VAL A 43 -10.59 -8.94 -0.09
C VAL A 43 -10.69 -7.97 -1.25
N VAL A 44 -9.62 -7.22 -1.50
CA VAL A 44 -9.57 -6.19 -2.54
C VAL A 44 -8.20 -6.13 -3.18
N ASN A 45 -8.15 -5.59 -4.38
CA ASN A 45 -6.95 -5.11 -5.04
C ASN A 45 -6.88 -3.59 -4.94
N ASN A 46 -5.68 -3.04 -5.01
CA ASN A 46 -5.47 -1.60 -5.06
C ASN A 46 -4.48 -1.26 -6.17
N GLN A 47 -4.39 -0.01 -6.55
CA GLN A 47 -3.51 0.41 -7.63
C GLN A 47 -2.62 1.57 -7.17
N VAL A 48 -1.32 1.46 -7.42
CA VAL A 48 -0.39 2.57 -7.18
C VAL A 48 -0.70 3.69 -8.16
N CYS A 49 -0.72 4.93 -7.67
CA CYS A 49 -0.90 6.14 -8.46
C CYS A 49 0.26 7.08 -8.25
N VAL A 50 0.66 7.76 -9.33
CA VAL A 50 1.47 8.96 -9.28
C VAL A 50 0.52 10.15 -9.15
N VAL A 51 0.70 10.94 -8.11
CA VAL A 51 -0.18 12.08 -7.81
C VAL A 51 0.62 13.37 -7.65
N THR A 52 -0.05 14.49 -7.88
CA THR A 52 0.44 15.83 -7.59
C THR A 52 -0.66 16.66 -6.91
N TYR A 53 -0.30 17.77 -6.28
CA TYR A 53 -1.32 18.70 -5.78
C TYR A 53 -1.91 19.54 -6.92
N LYS A 54 -3.18 19.87 -6.80
CA LYS A 54 -3.86 20.70 -7.82
C LYS A 54 -3.20 22.07 -7.96
N GLY A 55 -2.90 22.42 -9.21
CA GLY A 55 -2.23 23.69 -9.53
C GLY A 55 -0.70 23.65 -9.39
N SER A 56 -0.11 22.49 -9.24
CA SER A 56 1.36 22.31 -9.21
C SER A 56 2.05 22.76 -10.49
N ASN A 57 1.34 22.68 -11.63
CA ASN A 57 1.90 22.87 -12.99
C ASN A 57 3.12 21.95 -13.23
N THR A 58 3.14 20.78 -12.62
CA THR A 58 4.19 19.77 -12.83
C THR A 58 4.31 19.39 -14.30
N LYS A 59 5.52 19.00 -14.68
CA LYS A 59 5.78 18.41 -16.02
C LYS A 59 5.71 16.90 -16.00
N VAL A 60 5.59 16.30 -14.81
CA VAL A 60 5.46 14.86 -14.65
C VAL A 60 4.09 14.41 -15.16
N THR A 61 4.08 13.37 -15.96
CA THR A 61 2.86 12.76 -16.49
C THR A 61 2.61 11.37 -15.91
N GLY A 62 3.63 10.77 -15.29
CA GLY A 62 3.54 9.45 -14.68
C GLY A 62 4.87 8.93 -14.16
N LEU A 63 4.94 7.61 -13.98
CA LEU A 63 6.11 6.93 -13.41
C LEU A 63 7.37 7.11 -14.26
N SER A 64 7.19 7.11 -15.59
CA SER A 64 8.31 7.12 -16.55
C SER A 64 9.08 8.43 -16.61
N ASP A 65 8.50 9.53 -16.16
CA ASP A 65 9.09 10.86 -16.22
C ASP A 65 9.18 11.55 -14.84
N LEU A 66 9.18 10.77 -13.75
CA LEU A 66 9.36 11.26 -12.37
C LEU A 66 10.63 12.12 -12.21
N SER A 67 11.64 11.91 -13.05
CA SER A 67 12.86 12.73 -13.08
C SER A 67 12.62 14.20 -13.45
N ALA A 68 11.44 14.54 -13.99
CA ALA A 68 11.06 15.91 -14.29
C ALA A 68 10.53 16.68 -13.06
N ALA A 69 10.27 15.97 -11.94
CA ALA A 69 9.84 16.58 -10.70
C ALA A 69 10.99 17.29 -9.98
N SER A 70 10.67 18.33 -9.22
CA SER A 70 11.60 18.96 -8.28
C SER A 70 11.76 18.15 -6.99
N SER A 71 10.71 17.45 -6.58
CA SER A 71 10.72 16.62 -5.38
C SER A 71 9.66 15.51 -5.43
N LEU A 72 9.97 14.37 -4.81
CA LEU A 72 9.11 13.21 -4.71
C LEU A 72 8.90 12.81 -3.25
N ALA A 73 7.65 12.67 -2.81
CA ALA A 73 7.31 11.96 -1.59
C ALA A 73 7.17 10.47 -1.88
N LEU A 74 7.97 9.65 -1.21
CA LEU A 74 8.05 8.20 -1.42
C LEU A 74 8.03 7.49 -0.06
N ALA A 75 7.16 6.50 0.09
CA ALA A 75 7.17 5.69 1.30
C ALA A 75 8.43 4.83 1.40
N ASP A 76 8.87 4.56 2.65
CA ASP A 76 9.96 3.62 2.94
C ASP A 76 9.73 2.26 2.26
N GLY A 77 10.81 1.58 1.89
CA GLY A 77 10.74 0.31 1.15
C GLY A 77 10.07 -0.83 1.92
N SER A 78 10.03 -0.77 3.23
CA SER A 78 9.30 -1.74 4.08
C SER A 78 7.78 -1.53 4.06
N VAL A 79 7.33 -0.33 3.67
CA VAL A 79 5.91 0.00 3.51
C VAL A 79 5.42 -0.56 2.18
N PRO A 80 4.25 -1.23 2.12
CA PRO A 80 3.76 -1.85 0.88
C PRO A 80 3.78 -0.94 -0.35
N VAL A 81 3.22 0.27 -0.28
CA VAL A 81 3.24 1.20 -1.42
C VAL A 81 4.65 1.58 -1.85
N GLY A 82 5.57 1.76 -0.90
CA GLY A 82 6.98 2.06 -1.19
C GLY A 82 7.69 0.91 -1.89
N LYS A 83 7.39 -0.34 -1.49
CA LYS A 83 7.86 -1.54 -2.18
C LYS A 83 7.29 -1.65 -3.60
N TYR A 84 5.98 -1.50 -3.77
CA TYR A 84 5.33 -1.59 -5.09
C TYR A 84 5.82 -0.50 -6.04
N THR A 85 6.07 0.71 -5.54
CA THR A 85 6.65 1.80 -6.35
C THR A 85 8.05 1.43 -6.83
N ARG A 86 8.93 0.93 -5.94
CA ARG A 86 10.27 0.48 -6.33
C ARG A 86 10.22 -0.67 -7.33
N GLN A 87 9.32 -1.63 -7.14
CA GLN A 87 9.09 -2.72 -8.08
C GLN A 87 8.67 -2.22 -9.46
N ALA A 88 7.77 -1.23 -9.51
CA ALA A 88 7.36 -0.63 -10.77
C ALA A 88 8.51 0.11 -11.46
N LEU A 89 9.32 0.85 -10.72
CA LEU A 89 10.50 1.53 -11.24
C LEU A 89 11.55 0.54 -11.79
N VAL A 90 11.75 -0.60 -11.14
CA VAL A 90 12.63 -1.68 -11.64
C VAL A 90 12.07 -2.26 -12.94
N LYS A 91 10.80 -2.62 -12.97
CA LYS A 91 10.17 -3.19 -14.18
C LYS A 91 10.08 -2.19 -15.34
N ALA A 92 10.00 -0.90 -15.05
CA ALA A 92 10.08 0.16 -16.05
C ALA A 92 11.51 0.43 -16.55
N GLY A 93 12.53 -0.25 -15.99
CA GLY A 93 13.93 -0.07 -16.36
C GLY A 93 14.57 1.23 -15.85
N ILE A 94 13.93 1.89 -14.87
CA ILE A 94 14.42 3.13 -14.24
C ILE A 94 15.39 2.78 -13.10
N LEU A 95 15.08 1.75 -12.32
CA LEU A 95 15.96 1.20 -11.28
C LEU A 95 16.59 -0.12 -11.75
N ASN A 96 17.78 -0.41 -11.24
CA ASN A 96 18.41 -1.71 -11.46
C ASN A 96 17.62 -2.83 -10.76
N GLU A 97 17.73 -4.04 -11.31
CA GLU A 97 17.20 -5.24 -10.65
C GLU A 97 17.83 -5.44 -9.27
N ALA A 98 17.03 -5.86 -8.31
CA ALA A 98 17.46 -6.18 -6.96
C ALA A 98 16.77 -7.47 -6.48
N GLU A 99 17.47 -8.27 -5.69
CA GLU A 99 16.92 -9.49 -5.08
C GLU A 99 15.70 -9.18 -4.19
N ASP A 100 15.76 -8.07 -3.46
CA ASP A 100 14.66 -7.54 -2.67
C ASP A 100 14.50 -6.04 -2.93
N VAL A 101 13.53 -5.68 -3.74
CA VAL A 101 13.26 -4.27 -4.11
C VAL A 101 12.94 -3.38 -2.91
N SER A 102 12.49 -3.97 -1.77
CA SER A 102 12.21 -3.21 -0.56
C SER A 102 13.47 -2.63 0.10
N LYS A 103 14.64 -3.13 -0.27
CA LYS A 103 15.95 -2.66 0.24
C LYS A 103 16.59 -1.58 -0.63
N ILE A 104 16.02 -1.27 -1.78
CA ILE A 104 16.50 -0.16 -2.62
C ILE A 104 16.29 1.14 -1.83
N THR A 105 17.38 1.84 -1.59
CA THR A 105 17.41 3.08 -0.79
C THR A 105 16.85 4.27 -1.54
N ILE A 106 16.42 5.30 -0.81
CA ILE A 106 16.01 6.58 -1.42
C ILE A 106 17.14 7.24 -2.21
N GLN A 107 18.39 7.03 -1.79
CA GLN A 107 19.54 7.56 -2.52
C GLN A 107 19.67 6.92 -3.90
N GLU A 108 19.53 5.59 -4.00
CA GLU A 108 19.54 4.88 -5.29
C GLU A 108 18.38 5.33 -6.17
N VAL A 109 17.17 5.53 -5.59
CA VAL A 109 16.02 6.05 -6.33
C VAL A 109 16.28 7.49 -6.81
N SER A 110 16.81 8.37 -5.95
CA SER A 110 17.16 9.74 -6.32
C SER A 110 18.18 9.77 -7.45
N GLU A 111 19.26 9.00 -7.34
CA GLU A 111 20.30 8.91 -8.39
C GLU A 111 19.73 8.44 -9.72
N ALA A 112 18.88 7.40 -9.71
CA ALA A 112 18.23 6.89 -10.93
C ALA A 112 17.26 7.89 -11.56
N LEU A 113 16.67 8.79 -10.76
CA LEU A 113 15.77 9.85 -11.21
C LEU A 113 16.53 11.18 -11.48
N GLY A 114 17.87 11.15 -11.62
CA GLY A 114 18.65 12.33 -11.97
C GLY A 114 18.99 13.25 -10.79
N GLY A 115 18.90 12.75 -9.56
CA GLY A 115 19.26 13.48 -8.33
C GLY A 115 18.14 14.35 -7.78
N ILE A 116 16.87 14.03 -8.06
CA ILE A 116 15.72 14.76 -7.49
C ILE A 116 15.68 14.60 -5.97
N GLU A 117 15.14 15.59 -5.27
CA GLU A 117 14.89 15.51 -3.84
C GLU A 117 13.83 14.44 -3.53
N ILE A 118 14.13 13.53 -2.60
CA ILE A 118 13.16 12.54 -2.12
C ILE A 118 12.90 12.72 -0.64
N ASN A 119 11.64 12.90 -0.28
CA ASN A 119 11.14 12.87 1.07
C ASN A 119 10.67 11.45 1.40
N GLU A 120 11.44 10.72 2.21
CA GLU A 120 11.06 9.39 2.65
C GLU A 120 10.01 9.46 3.75
N CYS A 121 8.90 8.77 3.52
CA CYS A 121 7.74 8.79 4.40
C CYS A 121 7.55 7.44 5.10
N ALA A 122 7.18 7.46 6.37
CA ALA A 122 6.99 6.27 7.21
C ALA A 122 5.72 5.45 6.85
N ASN A 123 4.80 6.02 6.09
CA ASN A 123 3.56 5.38 5.65
C ASN A 123 2.93 6.15 4.48
N VAL A 124 1.92 5.55 3.83
CA VAL A 124 1.24 6.16 2.68
C VAL A 124 0.48 7.44 3.04
N GLY A 125 -0.11 7.52 4.23
CA GLY A 125 -0.80 8.74 4.69
C GLY A 125 0.14 9.94 4.79
N ALA A 126 1.40 9.72 5.20
CA ALA A 126 2.41 10.78 5.21
C ALA A 126 2.80 11.23 3.79
N VAL A 127 2.85 10.32 2.81
CA VAL A 127 3.04 10.68 1.39
C VAL A 127 1.87 11.53 0.90
N THR A 128 0.64 11.08 1.14
CA THR A 128 -0.58 11.80 0.76
C THR A 128 -0.59 13.22 1.34
N SER A 129 -0.30 13.36 2.64
CA SER A 129 -0.21 14.67 3.30
C SER A 129 0.87 15.57 2.69
N ALA A 130 2.06 15.01 2.43
CA ALA A 130 3.16 15.79 1.85
C ALA A 130 2.81 16.38 0.48
N VAL A 131 2.05 15.66 -0.35
CA VAL A 131 1.59 16.16 -1.64
C VAL A 131 0.42 17.12 -1.48
N VAL A 132 -0.59 16.77 -0.68
CA VAL A 132 -1.78 17.64 -0.42
C VAL A 132 -1.37 19.02 0.11
N GLU A 133 -0.34 19.07 0.97
CA GLU A 133 0.18 20.31 1.56
C GLU A 133 1.24 21.00 0.67
N ALA A 134 1.46 20.49 -0.54
CA ALA A 134 2.48 20.98 -1.48
C ALA A 134 3.91 21.04 -0.90
N ALA A 135 4.20 20.18 0.08
CA ALA A 135 5.56 20.00 0.59
C ALA A 135 6.44 19.23 -0.40
N ASN A 136 5.83 18.37 -1.22
CA ASN A 136 6.48 17.72 -2.36
C ASN A 136 5.64 17.91 -3.64
N GLU A 137 6.31 18.01 -4.79
CA GLU A 137 5.65 18.24 -6.08
C GLU A 137 4.82 17.03 -6.50
N VAL A 138 5.39 15.83 -6.36
CA VAL A 138 4.70 14.57 -6.70
C VAL A 138 4.86 13.55 -5.58
N GLY A 139 4.05 12.52 -5.62
CA GLY A 139 4.15 11.38 -4.70
C GLY A 139 3.55 10.12 -5.29
N THR A 140 3.86 8.97 -4.67
CA THR A 140 3.25 7.68 -5.03
C THR A 140 2.40 7.18 -3.88
N VAL A 141 1.11 7.03 -4.15
CA VAL A 141 0.07 6.61 -3.19
C VAL A 141 -0.77 5.49 -3.81
N TYR A 142 -1.71 4.92 -3.08
CA TYR A 142 -2.72 4.07 -3.68
C TYR A 142 -3.90 4.89 -4.20
N TYR A 143 -4.64 4.34 -5.15
CA TYR A 143 -5.84 4.97 -5.69
C TYR A 143 -6.88 5.22 -4.58
N SER A 144 -7.05 4.29 -3.66
CA SER A 144 -7.94 4.47 -2.50
C SER A 144 -7.54 5.65 -1.59
N ASP A 145 -6.25 6.01 -1.51
CA ASP A 145 -5.78 7.14 -0.71
C ASP A 145 -6.13 8.51 -1.32
N THR A 146 -6.59 8.53 -2.57
CA THR A 146 -7.04 9.77 -3.22
C THR A 146 -8.50 10.10 -2.94
N TYR A 147 -9.27 9.16 -2.37
CA TYR A 147 -10.65 9.39 -1.98
C TYR A 147 -10.76 10.50 -0.94
N GLY A 148 -11.64 11.47 -1.21
CA GLY A 148 -11.83 12.64 -0.35
C GLY A 148 -10.80 13.76 -0.54
N PHE A 149 -9.87 13.60 -1.49
CA PHE A 149 -8.89 14.62 -1.87
C PHE A 149 -9.01 15.05 -3.34
N GLU A 150 -10.13 14.77 -3.98
CA GLU A 150 -10.37 15.06 -5.41
C GLU A 150 -10.29 16.55 -5.74
N ASP A 151 -10.48 17.42 -4.75
CA ASP A 151 -10.34 18.87 -4.85
C ASP A 151 -8.90 19.37 -4.64
N LYS A 152 -8.01 18.53 -4.07
CA LYS A 152 -6.63 18.87 -3.69
C LYS A 152 -5.57 18.13 -4.48
N LEU A 153 -5.85 16.89 -4.87
CA LEU A 153 -4.96 16.03 -5.63
C LEU A 153 -5.38 15.90 -7.09
N GLU A 154 -4.40 15.74 -7.95
CA GLU A 154 -4.53 15.30 -9.32
C GLU A 154 -3.78 13.99 -9.52
N ILE A 155 -4.44 12.99 -10.09
CA ILE A 155 -3.84 11.72 -10.46
C ILE A 155 -3.22 11.89 -11.83
N LEU A 156 -1.89 11.79 -11.90
CA LEU A 156 -1.13 11.87 -13.16
C LEU A 156 -1.18 10.54 -13.90
N GLU A 157 -1.00 9.43 -13.15
CA GLU A 157 -1.06 8.08 -13.68
C GLU A 157 -1.57 7.10 -12.63
N LYS A 158 -2.40 6.15 -13.06
CA LYS A 158 -2.61 4.88 -12.35
C LYS A 158 -1.60 3.89 -12.92
N VAL A 159 -0.61 3.51 -12.10
CA VAL A 159 0.49 2.64 -12.55
C VAL A 159 -0.07 1.28 -12.96
N PRO A 160 0.22 0.80 -14.19
CA PRO A 160 -0.31 -0.48 -14.66
C PRO A 160 0.11 -1.66 -13.78
N TYR A 161 -0.79 -2.62 -13.60
CA TYR A 161 -0.52 -3.85 -12.84
C TYR A 161 0.64 -4.67 -13.42
N ASP A 162 0.95 -4.54 -14.71
CA ASP A 162 2.13 -5.17 -15.32
C ASP A 162 3.44 -4.72 -14.65
N LEU A 163 3.48 -3.51 -14.09
CA LEU A 163 4.64 -2.97 -13.40
C LEU A 163 4.64 -3.28 -11.89
N THR A 164 3.49 -3.20 -11.22
CA THR A 164 3.39 -3.43 -9.78
C THR A 164 3.10 -4.89 -9.42
N GLY A 165 2.45 -5.65 -10.31
CA GLY A 165 1.67 -6.81 -9.96
C GLY A 165 0.37 -6.39 -9.25
N ASN A 166 -0.46 -7.38 -8.91
CA ASN A 166 -1.65 -7.14 -8.11
C ASN A 166 -1.28 -6.71 -6.68
N VAL A 167 -1.96 -5.68 -6.19
CA VAL A 167 -1.78 -5.14 -4.83
C VAL A 167 -2.92 -5.68 -3.97
N ILE A 168 -2.89 -6.99 -3.73
CA ILE A 168 -3.94 -7.68 -2.98
C ILE A 168 -3.84 -7.35 -1.49
N TYR A 169 -4.99 -7.01 -0.92
CA TYR A 169 -5.18 -6.84 0.51
C TYR A 169 -5.84 -8.09 1.07
N PRO A 170 -5.06 -8.97 1.72
CA PRO A 170 -5.60 -10.13 2.42
C PRO A 170 -6.07 -9.75 3.83
N ILE A 171 -7.08 -10.49 4.30
CA ILE A 171 -7.55 -10.47 5.69
C ILE A 171 -7.42 -11.87 6.28
N ALA A 172 -7.23 -11.95 7.59
CA ALA A 172 -7.34 -13.19 8.35
C ALA A 172 -7.69 -12.91 9.82
N GLN A 173 -8.27 -13.89 10.48
CA GLN A 173 -8.41 -13.90 11.93
C GLN A 173 -7.05 -14.25 12.55
N VAL A 174 -6.64 -13.48 13.57
CA VAL A 174 -5.39 -13.69 14.31
C VAL A 174 -5.66 -14.55 15.55
N VAL A 175 -4.70 -15.37 15.92
CA VAL A 175 -4.75 -16.17 17.17
C VAL A 175 -4.59 -15.23 18.36
N ASN A 176 -5.72 -14.80 18.93
CA ASN A 176 -5.76 -13.97 20.14
C ASN A 176 -6.06 -14.82 21.37
N LYS A 177 -5.04 -15.03 22.21
CA LYS A 177 -5.16 -15.86 23.43
C LYS A 177 -5.97 -15.19 24.54
N GLU A 178 -6.22 -13.89 24.43
CA GLU A 178 -7.00 -13.12 25.41
C GLU A 178 -8.49 -13.05 25.05
N ALA A 179 -8.85 -13.40 23.78
CA ALA A 179 -10.22 -13.36 23.31
C ALA A 179 -11.06 -14.49 23.87
N ASP A 180 -12.24 -14.19 24.36
CA ASP A 180 -13.24 -15.18 24.70
C ASP A 180 -13.96 -15.73 23.44
N GLU A 181 -14.81 -16.75 23.62
CA GLU A 181 -15.54 -17.40 22.50
C GLU A 181 -16.43 -16.39 21.73
N SER A 182 -17.03 -15.45 22.41
CA SER A 182 -17.90 -14.41 21.78
C SER A 182 -17.09 -13.47 20.91
N GLN A 183 -15.90 -13.09 21.38
CA GLN A 183 -14.99 -12.21 20.64
C GLN A 183 -14.41 -12.95 19.43
N GLN A 184 -14.03 -14.22 19.57
CA GLN A 184 -13.55 -15.05 18.46
C GLN A 184 -14.65 -15.23 17.39
N GLN A 185 -15.89 -15.47 17.81
CA GLN A 185 -17.02 -15.59 16.90
C GLN A 185 -17.30 -14.28 16.16
N ALA A 186 -17.26 -13.13 16.84
CA ALA A 186 -17.44 -11.83 16.24
C ALA A 186 -16.34 -11.50 15.21
N ALA A 187 -15.08 -11.88 15.51
CA ALA A 187 -13.96 -11.73 14.57
C ALA A 187 -14.18 -12.56 13.30
N LYS A 188 -14.62 -13.81 13.44
CA LYS A 188 -14.96 -14.68 12.31
C LYS A 188 -16.06 -14.08 11.44
N GLU A 189 -17.19 -13.67 12.06
CA GLU A 189 -18.31 -13.06 11.35
C GLU A 189 -17.92 -11.77 10.62
N PHE A 190 -17.00 -10.99 11.20
CA PHE A 190 -16.51 -9.77 10.55
C PHE A 190 -15.58 -10.08 9.35
N VAL A 191 -14.73 -11.10 9.44
CA VAL A 191 -13.94 -11.58 8.28
C VAL A 191 -14.88 -12.04 7.16
N GLU A 192 -15.90 -12.86 7.47
CA GLU A 192 -16.91 -13.32 6.51
C GLU A 192 -17.69 -12.13 5.88
N TYR A 193 -18.03 -11.12 6.68
CA TYR A 193 -18.68 -9.92 6.17
C TYR A 193 -17.80 -9.17 5.16
N LEU A 194 -16.48 -9.02 5.43
CA LEU A 194 -15.58 -8.24 4.58
C LEU A 194 -15.34 -8.86 3.20
N VAL A 195 -15.63 -10.15 3.01
CA VAL A 195 -15.62 -10.80 1.69
C VAL A 195 -17.00 -10.86 1.02
N SER A 196 -18.05 -10.33 1.66
CA SER A 196 -19.40 -10.31 1.13
C SER A 196 -19.63 -9.28 0.02
N GLU A 197 -20.68 -9.44 -0.77
CA GLU A 197 -21.09 -8.47 -1.80
C GLU A 197 -21.44 -7.09 -1.21
N ASP A 198 -21.98 -7.05 0.01
CA ASP A 198 -22.28 -5.79 0.69
C ASP A 198 -20.99 -5.01 1.00
N ALA A 199 -19.96 -5.71 1.49
CA ALA A 199 -18.66 -5.09 1.73
C ALA A 199 -17.96 -4.67 0.45
N LYS A 200 -18.03 -5.46 -0.63
CA LYS A 200 -17.51 -5.08 -1.95
C LYS A 200 -18.11 -3.76 -2.43
N THR A 201 -19.42 -3.57 -2.29
CA THR A 201 -20.09 -2.31 -2.64
C THR A 201 -19.49 -1.12 -1.86
N VAL A 202 -19.12 -1.34 -0.59
CA VAL A 202 -18.45 -0.30 0.20
C VAL A 202 -17.04 -0.06 -0.28
N PHE A 203 -16.25 -1.09 -0.54
CA PHE A 203 -14.88 -0.95 -1.02
C PHE A 203 -14.80 -0.25 -2.37
N ASP A 204 -15.67 -0.58 -3.33
CA ASP A 204 -15.75 0.08 -4.64
C ASP A 204 -15.98 1.60 -4.50
N LYS A 205 -16.84 2.00 -3.56
CA LYS A 205 -17.09 3.42 -3.26
C LYS A 205 -15.82 4.15 -2.84
N TYR A 206 -14.88 3.47 -2.18
CA TYR A 206 -13.63 4.02 -1.69
C TYR A 206 -12.44 3.74 -2.62
N TYR A 207 -12.71 3.49 -3.91
CA TYR A 207 -11.72 3.34 -4.97
C TYR A 207 -10.84 2.08 -4.88
N PHE A 208 -11.29 1.05 -4.18
CA PHE A 208 -10.68 -0.27 -4.28
C PHE A 208 -11.22 -1.04 -5.48
N ASP A 209 -10.43 -1.96 -6.02
CA ASP A 209 -10.86 -2.93 -7.01
C ASP A 209 -11.27 -4.21 -6.28
N THR A 210 -12.55 -4.57 -6.35
CA THR A 210 -13.12 -5.74 -5.67
C THR A 210 -13.14 -6.99 -6.54
N ASN A 211 -12.61 -6.92 -7.76
CA ASN A 211 -12.49 -8.07 -8.65
C ASN A 211 -11.20 -8.85 -8.32
N VAL A 212 -11.25 -9.61 -7.23
CA VAL A 212 -10.16 -10.46 -6.76
C VAL A 212 -10.61 -11.91 -6.66
N GLU A 213 -9.67 -12.82 -6.92
CA GLU A 213 -9.85 -14.26 -6.69
C GLU A 213 -9.32 -14.61 -5.30
N ASP A 214 -10.06 -15.45 -4.57
CA ASP A 214 -9.70 -15.95 -3.24
C ASP A 214 -8.79 -17.18 -3.31
#